data_de1e85d1288d3e59dc6a2fbc8f228a6b
#
_entry.id   de1e85d1288d3e59dc6a2fbc8f228a6b
#
_cell.length_a   1.000
_cell.length_b   1.000
_cell.length_c   1.000
_cell.angle_alpha   90.00
_cell.angle_beta   90.00
_cell.angle_gamma   90.00
#
_symmetry.space_group_name_H-M   'P 1'
#
loop_
_entity.id
_entity.type
_entity.pdbx_description
1 polymer ?
#
loop_
_entity_poly.entity_id
_entity_poly.type
_entity_poly.pdbx_seq_one_letter_code
_entity_poly.pdbx_strand_id
1 'polypeptide(L)'
;MITTREDLVRYAKGMSLLGEIVSWNCSKVSISQTALEEALNSADLTTHVTPELPFQTAFTRACKNLGQKHLIRKLEEDSEFVYFQFTKEAREAEYFTYSTEGKLTLSKETGKVACTAAELGQAVQVELDRELPLRRGADISKLLLKLLEHQAGLFPVRPQGGCYLVMKEHSSFLDSLESFTLRVGGQLLRFPVPSGTKAGDQSVKQTIASGLSALINEYSNSIDNFGSDTKPSTLEKAADHIRVARFKVESYSAYLEDERSKLDDLLVAASERLKEKVSAIAVGV
;
A
#
# COMPACT_ATOMS: atom_id res chain seq x y z
N MET A 1 29.10 9.83 -20.85
CA MET A 1 28.21 10.29 -19.76
C MET A 1 27.06 9.33 -19.73
N ILE A 2 26.81 8.67 -18.60
CA ILE A 2 25.70 7.70 -18.45
C ILE A 2 24.43 8.52 -18.21
N THR A 3 23.51 8.53 -19.15
CA THR A 3 22.31 9.40 -19.13
C THR A 3 21.00 8.64 -19.22
N THR A 4 21.04 7.34 -19.57
CA THR A 4 19.86 6.51 -19.72
C THR A 4 19.99 5.20 -18.94
N ARG A 5 18.85 4.52 -18.67
CA ARG A 5 18.84 3.17 -18.12
C ARG A 5 19.65 2.19 -18.98
N GLU A 6 19.57 2.33 -20.31
CA GLU A 6 20.32 1.51 -21.25
C GLU A 6 21.84 1.69 -21.13
N ASP A 7 22.28 2.92 -20.86
CA ASP A 7 23.70 3.20 -20.58
C ASP A 7 24.14 2.55 -19.26
N LEU A 8 23.31 2.61 -18.22
CA LEU A 8 23.56 1.92 -16.93
C LEU A 8 23.61 0.40 -17.12
N VAL A 9 22.68 -0.17 -17.88
CA VAL A 9 22.66 -1.61 -18.21
C VAL A 9 23.87 -2.00 -19.06
N ARG A 10 24.28 -1.18 -20.01
CA ARG A 10 25.52 -1.41 -20.80
C ARG A 10 26.77 -1.35 -19.93
N TYR A 11 26.83 -0.40 -19.00
CA TYR A 11 27.96 -0.30 -18.06
C TYR A 11 28.00 -1.50 -17.11
N ALA A 12 26.83 -1.98 -16.70
CA ALA A 12 26.68 -3.16 -15.85
C ALA A 12 26.83 -4.50 -16.62
N LYS A 13 26.91 -4.52 -17.94
CA LYS A 13 26.99 -5.75 -18.77
C LYS A 13 28.22 -6.65 -18.52
N GLY A 14 29.13 -6.25 -17.70
CA GLY A 14 30.22 -7.11 -17.19
C GLY A 14 30.16 -7.34 -15.70
N MET A 15 29.18 -6.77 -15.00
CA MET A 15 29.05 -6.86 -13.55
C MET A 15 27.80 -7.70 -13.21
N SER A 16 27.95 -8.63 -12.28
CA SER A 16 26.80 -9.30 -11.70
C SER A 16 25.97 -8.29 -10.90
N LEU A 17 24.65 -8.34 -11.01
CA LEU A 17 23.74 -7.48 -10.23
C LEU A 17 23.30 -8.17 -8.96
N LEU A 18 23.16 -7.43 -7.87
CA LEU A 18 22.52 -7.86 -6.63
C LEU A 18 21.00 -7.71 -6.72
N GLY A 19 20.54 -6.64 -7.36
CA GLY A 19 19.13 -6.30 -7.50
C GLY A 19 18.95 -4.93 -8.15
N GLU A 20 17.78 -4.37 -7.97
CA GLU A 20 17.44 -3.03 -8.46
C GLU A 20 16.73 -2.23 -7.36
N ILE A 21 17.05 -0.94 -7.25
CA ILE A 21 16.23 -0.02 -6.46
C ILE A 21 15.12 0.49 -7.36
N VAL A 22 13.87 0.31 -6.90
CA VAL A 22 12.68 0.72 -7.64
C VAL A 22 11.94 1.85 -6.93
N SER A 23 11.39 2.74 -7.73
CA SER A 23 10.50 3.82 -7.30
C SER A 23 9.49 4.09 -8.42
N TRP A 24 8.33 4.68 -8.13
CA TRP A 24 7.32 4.95 -9.15
C TRP A 24 6.66 6.31 -8.97
N ASN A 25 6.13 6.80 -10.08
CA ASN A 25 5.30 7.98 -10.11
C ASN A 25 3.99 7.67 -10.85
N CYS A 26 2.89 7.68 -10.10
CA CYS A 26 1.54 7.49 -10.61
C CYS A 26 0.64 8.71 -10.38
N SER A 27 1.20 9.87 -10.04
CA SER A 27 0.44 11.05 -9.60
C SER A 27 -0.62 11.54 -10.59
N LYS A 28 -0.40 11.31 -11.89
CA LYS A 28 -1.30 11.73 -12.97
C LYS A 28 -2.22 10.61 -13.47
N VAL A 29 -2.13 9.40 -12.91
CA VAL A 29 -2.91 8.27 -13.36
C VAL A 29 -4.38 8.45 -12.99
N SER A 30 -5.25 8.24 -14.01
CA SER A 30 -6.68 8.12 -13.87
C SER A 30 -7.16 7.15 -14.94
N ILE A 31 -7.58 5.96 -14.54
CA ILE A 31 -7.90 4.85 -15.42
C ILE A 31 -9.20 4.17 -14.95
N SER A 32 -10.00 3.63 -15.87
CA SER A 32 -11.17 2.84 -15.50
C SER A 32 -10.77 1.48 -14.92
N GLN A 33 -11.66 0.87 -14.14
CA GLN A 33 -11.44 -0.49 -13.60
C GLN A 33 -11.18 -1.50 -14.72
N THR A 34 -11.98 -1.45 -15.80
CA THR A 34 -11.83 -2.35 -16.96
C THR A 34 -10.46 -2.20 -17.63
N ALA A 35 -10.04 -0.96 -17.90
CA ALA A 35 -8.73 -0.73 -18.51
C ALA A 35 -7.57 -1.10 -17.58
N LEU A 36 -7.75 -1.01 -16.26
CA LEU A 36 -6.78 -1.50 -15.27
C LEU A 36 -6.65 -3.02 -15.33
N GLU A 37 -7.76 -3.75 -15.42
CA GLU A 37 -7.77 -5.21 -15.54
C GLU A 37 -7.13 -5.67 -16.85
N GLU A 38 -7.41 -5.00 -17.97
CA GLU A 38 -6.76 -5.24 -19.26
C GLU A 38 -5.23 -5.00 -19.18
N ALA A 39 -4.80 -3.96 -18.48
CA ALA A 39 -3.37 -3.66 -18.28
C ALA A 39 -2.67 -4.72 -17.45
N LEU A 40 -3.32 -5.22 -16.38
CA LEU A 40 -2.80 -6.32 -15.55
C LEU A 40 -2.69 -7.61 -16.36
N ASN A 41 -3.74 -7.98 -17.09
CA ASN A 41 -3.76 -9.16 -17.95
C ASN A 41 -2.65 -9.11 -19.01
N SER A 42 -2.47 -7.94 -19.66
CA SER A 42 -1.44 -7.76 -20.68
C SER A 42 0.00 -7.82 -20.15
N ALA A 43 0.18 -7.64 -18.85
CA ALA A 43 1.48 -7.71 -18.18
C ALA A 43 1.70 -9.05 -17.44
N ASP A 44 0.77 -10.00 -17.58
CA ASP A 44 0.78 -11.30 -16.88
C ASP A 44 0.79 -11.17 -15.34
N LEU A 45 0.05 -10.15 -14.83
CA LEU A 45 -0.09 -9.84 -13.40
C LEU A 45 -1.49 -10.16 -12.87
N THR A 46 -2.17 -11.13 -13.46
CA THR A 46 -3.59 -11.46 -13.25
C THR A 46 -3.96 -12.04 -11.90
N THR A 47 -3.00 -12.48 -11.11
CA THR A 47 -3.22 -13.08 -9.78
C THR A 47 -3.75 -12.10 -8.73
N HIS A 48 -3.80 -10.81 -9.05
CA HIS A 48 -4.27 -9.77 -8.16
C HIS A 48 -5.53 -9.11 -8.68
N VAL A 49 -6.69 -9.70 -8.37
CA VAL A 49 -7.97 -9.04 -8.60
C VAL A 49 -8.01 -7.79 -7.72
N THR A 50 -8.06 -6.63 -8.38
CA THR A 50 -8.25 -5.36 -7.65
C THR A 50 -9.69 -5.30 -7.16
N PRO A 51 -9.93 -5.16 -5.85
CA PRO A 51 -11.28 -5.02 -5.35
C PRO A 51 -11.93 -3.75 -5.91
N GLU A 52 -13.25 -3.76 -6.02
CA GLU A 52 -14.02 -2.57 -6.34
C GLU A 52 -13.69 -1.42 -5.39
N LEU A 53 -13.80 -0.18 -5.89
CA LEU A 53 -13.56 0.98 -5.05
C LEU A 53 -14.69 1.09 -4.01
N PRO A 54 -14.39 1.17 -2.70
CA PRO A 54 -15.43 1.35 -1.69
C PRO A 54 -16.20 2.67 -1.94
N PHE A 55 -17.52 2.62 -1.81
CA PHE A 55 -18.37 3.79 -1.99
C PHE A 55 -17.92 5.01 -1.17
N GLN A 56 -17.47 4.80 0.06
CA GLN A 56 -16.94 5.87 0.91
C GLN A 56 -15.69 6.55 0.31
N THR A 57 -14.83 5.79 -0.38
CA THR A 57 -13.66 6.36 -1.05
C THR A 57 -14.07 7.18 -2.26
N ALA A 58 -14.97 6.65 -3.11
CA ALA A 58 -15.50 7.36 -4.26
C ALA A 58 -16.28 8.62 -3.82
N PHE A 59 -17.10 8.52 -2.77
CA PHE A 59 -17.81 9.64 -2.18
C PHE A 59 -16.85 10.74 -1.70
N THR A 60 -15.79 10.38 -0.99
CA THR A 60 -14.79 11.36 -0.53
C THR A 60 -14.12 12.10 -1.69
N ARG A 61 -13.89 11.41 -2.81
CA ARG A 61 -13.37 12.03 -4.04
C ARG A 61 -14.39 12.94 -4.70
N ALA A 62 -15.63 12.47 -4.84
CA ALA A 62 -16.74 13.25 -5.37
C ALA A 62 -16.91 14.57 -4.63
N CYS A 63 -16.91 14.48 -3.32
CA CYS A 63 -17.01 15.65 -2.47
C CYS A 63 -15.84 16.62 -2.63
N LYS A 64 -14.61 16.12 -2.76
CA LYS A 64 -13.41 16.96 -3.02
C LYS A 64 -13.48 17.65 -4.37
N ASN A 65 -13.99 16.98 -5.39
CA ASN A 65 -14.14 17.55 -6.74
C ASN A 65 -15.16 18.69 -6.77
N LEU A 66 -16.26 18.55 -6.02
CA LEU A 66 -17.29 19.59 -5.89
C LEU A 66 -16.86 20.73 -4.98
N GLY A 67 -15.90 20.49 -4.09
CA GLY A 67 -15.66 21.30 -2.92
C GLY A 67 -14.43 22.18 -2.96
N GLN A 68 -14.19 23.01 -4.00
CA GLN A 68 -13.13 24.04 -3.91
C GLN A 68 -13.37 25.09 -2.81
N LYS A 69 -14.61 25.18 -2.27
CA LYS A 69 -15.03 26.17 -1.24
C LYS A 69 -15.79 25.54 -0.07
N HIS A 70 -15.73 24.22 0.09
CA HIS A 70 -16.52 23.51 1.08
C HIS A 70 -15.67 22.55 1.90
N LEU A 71 -15.90 22.50 3.20
CA LEU A 71 -15.33 21.50 4.09
C LEU A 71 -16.32 20.37 4.29
N ILE A 72 -15.84 19.13 4.13
CA ILE A 72 -16.64 17.94 4.37
C ILE A 72 -16.08 17.25 5.61
N ARG A 73 -16.93 17.05 6.58
CA ARG A 73 -16.58 16.36 7.82
C ARG A 73 -17.45 15.12 7.98
N LYS A 74 -16.80 14.00 8.22
CA LYS A 74 -17.49 12.81 8.71
C LYS A 74 -17.97 13.10 10.13
N LEU A 75 -19.25 12.86 10.40
CA LEU A 75 -19.86 13.05 11.71
C LEU A 75 -19.84 11.75 12.50
N GLU A 76 -20.47 10.72 11.93
CA GLU A 76 -20.65 9.42 12.57
C GLU A 76 -20.75 8.32 11.51
N GLU A 77 -20.78 7.08 11.95
CA GLU A 77 -20.90 5.91 11.12
C GLU A 77 -21.56 4.80 11.93
N ASP A 78 -22.55 4.14 11.33
CA ASP A 78 -23.16 2.93 11.85
C ASP A 78 -22.91 1.73 10.92
N SER A 79 -23.63 0.63 11.06
CA SER A 79 -23.48 -0.56 10.23
C SER A 79 -23.85 -0.32 8.75
N GLU A 80 -24.82 0.55 8.47
CA GLU A 80 -25.46 0.73 7.17
C GLU A 80 -25.06 2.02 6.48
N PHE A 81 -24.82 3.09 7.26
CA PHE A 81 -24.64 4.43 6.76
C PHE A 81 -23.37 5.11 7.30
N VAL A 82 -22.91 6.10 6.53
CA VAL A 82 -21.90 7.07 6.97
C VAL A 82 -22.51 8.45 6.82
N TYR A 83 -22.38 9.28 7.86
CA TYR A 83 -22.96 10.61 7.95
C TYR A 83 -21.87 11.66 7.82
N PHE A 84 -22.14 12.65 6.96
CA PHE A 84 -21.22 13.75 6.69
C PHE A 84 -21.95 15.10 6.83
N GLN A 85 -21.17 16.12 7.16
CA GLN A 85 -21.61 17.50 7.12
C GLN A 85 -20.88 18.24 6.01
N PHE A 86 -21.63 18.94 5.20
CA PHE A 86 -21.13 19.83 4.16
C PHE A 86 -21.16 21.24 4.67
N THR A 87 -20.01 21.87 4.82
CA THR A 87 -19.86 23.20 5.42
C THR A 87 -19.20 24.13 4.42
N LYS A 88 -19.83 25.25 4.12
CA LYS A 88 -19.25 26.31 3.32
C LYS A 88 -18.33 27.16 4.20
N GLU A 89 -17.12 27.37 3.71
CA GLU A 89 -16.19 28.34 4.27
C GLU A 89 -16.26 29.63 3.47
N ALA A 90 -16.50 30.74 4.12
CA ALA A 90 -16.41 32.06 3.55
C ALA A 90 -15.38 32.88 4.33
N ARG A 91 -14.50 33.56 3.60
CA ARG A 91 -13.52 34.46 4.19
C ARG A 91 -14.10 35.89 4.22
N GLU A 92 -14.30 36.40 5.41
CA GLU A 92 -14.63 37.80 5.65
C GLU A 92 -13.37 38.49 6.20
N ALA A 93 -12.98 39.59 5.60
CA ALA A 93 -11.83 40.46 5.91
C ALA A 93 -10.73 39.87 6.82
N GLU A 94 -11.03 39.60 8.09
CA GLU A 94 -10.06 39.14 9.11
C GLU A 94 -10.37 37.74 9.71
N TYR A 95 -11.54 37.12 9.35
CA TYR A 95 -11.93 35.83 9.92
C TYR A 95 -12.67 34.96 8.91
N PHE A 96 -12.71 33.67 9.22
CA PHE A 96 -13.47 32.70 8.42
C PHE A 96 -14.82 32.46 9.06
N THR A 97 -15.87 32.51 8.24
CA THR A 97 -17.21 32.09 8.64
C THR A 97 -17.52 30.73 8.07
N TYR A 98 -18.22 29.93 8.86
CA TYR A 98 -18.62 28.57 8.49
C TYR A 98 -20.13 28.43 8.57
N SER A 99 -20.77 28.06 7.46
CA SER A 99 -22.20 27.76 7.43
C SER A 99 -22.43 26.33 6.98
N THR A 100 -23.31 25.58 7.67
CA THR A 100 -23.73 24.26 7.24
C THR A 100 -24.66 24.38 6.05
N GLU A 101 -24.27 23.82 4.90
CA GLU A 101 -25.10 23.77 3.70
C GLU A 101 -25.98 22.52 3.62
N GLY A 102 -25.52 21.41 4.21
CA GLY A 102 -26.30 20.19 4.22
C GLY A 102 -25.68 19.07 5.06
N LYS A 103 -26.53 18.15 5.47
CA LYS A 103 -26.12 16.86 6.01
C LYS A 103 -26.31 15.82 4.92
N LEU A 104 -25.26 15.03 4.69
CA LEU A 104 -25.21 13.97 3.69
C LEU A 104 -25.15 12.62 4.40
N THR A 105 -25.91 11.67 3.88
CA THR A 105 -25.89 10.28 4.31
C THR A 105 -25.51 9.43 3.12
N LEU A 106 -24.49 8.61 3.27
CA LEU A 106 -24.04 7.63 2.27
C LEU A 106 -24.42 6.23 2.72
N SER A 107 -25.21 5.50 1.93
CA SER A 107 -25.44 4.06 2.15
C SER A 107 -24.19 3.28 1.77
N LYS A 108 -23.70 2.43 2.70
CA LYS A 108 -22.54 1.58 2.49
C LYS A 108 -22.81 0.42 1.51
N GLU A 109 -24.03 -0.03 1.47
CA GLU A 109 -24.48 -1.14 0.62
C GLU A 109 -24.75 -0.69 -0.82
N THR A 110 -25.48 0.40 -0.99
CA THR A 110 -25.99 0.82 -2.30
C THR A 110 -25.23 1.97 -2.94
N GLY A 111 -24.38 2.68 -2.18
CA GLY A 111 -23.72 3.90 -2.63
C GLY A 111 -24.66 5.09 -2.84
N LYS A 112 -25.93 4.97 -2.40
CA LYS A 112 -26.89 6.08 -2.53
C LYS A 112 -26.58 7.19 -1.55
N VAL A 113 -26.65 8.42 -2.05
CA VAL A 113 -26.48 9.64 -1.28
C VAL A 113 -27.83 10.27 -1.03
N ALA A 114 -28.16 10.52 0.24
CA ALA A 114 -29.25 11.40 0.65
C ALA A 114 -28.68 12.69 1.24
N CYS A 115 -29.35 13.83 1.00
CA CYS A 115 -28.93 15.11 1.52
C CYS A 115 -30.13 15.96 1.94
N THR A 116 -29.99 16.76 3.00
CA THR A 116 -30.99 17.74 3.41
C THR A 116 -31.19 18.85 2.36
N ALA A 117 -30.14 19.13 1.54
CA ALA A 117 -30.20 20.01 0.37
C ALA A 117 -30.23 19.14 -0.90
N ALA A 118 -31.41 19.05 -1.55
CA ALA A 118 -31.64 18.12 -2.66
C ALA A 118 -30.67 18.32 -3.83
N GLU A 119 -30.42 19.56 -4.26
CA GLU A 119 -29.49 19.87 -5.35
C GLU A 119 -28.07 19.43 -5.06
N LEU A 120 -27.60 19.65 -3.83
CA LEU A 120 -26.29 19.20 -3.38
C LEU A 120 -26.20 17.66 -3.37
N GLY A 121 -27.24 16.99 -2.86
CA GLY A 121 -27.31 15.53 -2.86
C GLY A 121 -27.21 14.94 -4.26
N GLN A 122 -27.94 15.50 -5.22
CA GLN A 122 -27.90 15.09 -6.62
C GLN A 122 -26.53 15.35 -7.25
N ALA A 123 -25.93 16.50 -7.03
CA ALA A 123 -24.59 16.81 -7.54
C ALA A 123 -23.53 15.84 -6.99
N VAL A 124 -23.58 15.51 -5.70
CA VAL A 124 -22.68 14.56 -5.07
C VAL A 124 -22.89 13.14 -5.62
N GLN A 125 -24.15 12.72 -5.85
CA GLN A 125 -24.43 11.41 -6.43
C GLN A 125 -23.86 11.26 -7.85
N VAL A 126 -24.08 12.24 -8.71
CA VAL A 126 -23.55 12.24 -10.09
C VAL A 126 -22.03 12.15 -10.09
N GLU A 127 -21.39 12.92 -9.22
CA GLU A 127 -19.93 12.90 -9.13
C GLU A 127 -19.40 11.59 -8.51
N LEU A 128 -20.12 10.98 -7.56
CA LEU A 128 -19.80 9.67 -6.99
C LEU A 128 -19.86 8.59 -8.08
N ASP A 129 -20.94 8.57 -8.86
CA ASP A 129 -21.12 7.60 -9.95
C ASP A 129 -20.01 7.73 -11.01
N ARG A 130 -19.51 8.95 -11.23
CA ARG A 130 -18.36 9.21 -12.10
C ARG A 130 -17.03 8.71 -11.50
N GLU A 131 -16.81 8.89 -10.20
CA GLU A 131 -15.57 8.50 -9.52
C GLU A 131 -15.48 7.01 -9.23
N LEU A 132 -16.61 6.33 -9.06
CA LEU A 132 -16.67 4.92 -8.65
C LEU A 132 -15.89 3.98 -9.59
N PRO A 133 -16.02 4.06 -10.92
CA PRO A 133 -15.28 3.20 -11.83
C PRO A 133 -13.82 3.61 -12.00
N LEU A 134 -13.39 4.75 -11.46
CA LEU A 134 -12.04 5.28 -11.69
C LEU A 134 -11.05 4.79 -10.62
N ARG A 135 -9.83 4.49 -11.08
CA ARG A 135 -8.66 4.25 -10.24
C ARG A 135 -7.68 5.39 -10.44
N ARG A 136 -7.27 5.98 -9.33
CA ARG A 136 -6.35 7.12 -9.29
C ARG A 136 -4.93 6.66 -8.95
N GLY A 137 -3.95 7.54 -9.12
CA GLY A 137 -2.55 7.22 -8.84
C GLY A 137 -2.28 6.62 -7.45
N ALA A 138 -3.02 7.03 -6.42
CA ALA A 138 -2.91 6.44 -5.09
C ALA A 138 -3.37 4.97 -5.04
N ASP A 139 -4.38 4.59 -5.84
CA ASP A 139 -4.86 3.20 -5.92
C ASP A 139 -3.83 2.34 -6.64
N ILE A 140 -3.27 2.87 -7.74
CA ILE A 140 -2.20 2.20 -8.48
C ILE A 140 -0.96 2.03 -7.62
N SER A 141 -0.56 3.06 -6.86
CA SER A 141 0.58 2.95 -5.94
C SER A 141 0.37 1.88 -4.87
N LYS A 142 -0.84 1.75 -4.31
CA LYS A 142 -1.18 0.67 -3.37
C LYS A 142 -1.14 -0.70 -4.04
N LEU A 143 -1.58 -0.79 -5.29
CA LEU A 143 -1.53 -2.03 -6.05
C LEU A 143 -0.07 -2.44 -6.33
N LEU A 144 0.78 -1.51 -6.77
CA LEU A 144 2.21 -1.77 -6.99
C LEU A 144 2.90 -2.27 -5.71
N LEU A 145 2.61 -1.65 -4.55
CA LEU A 145 3.11 -2.13 -3.26
C LEU A 145 2.71 -3.58 -3.00
N LYS A 146 1.42 -3.91 -3.14
CA LYS A 146 0.93 -5.28 -2.93
C LYS A 146 1.56 -6.29 -3.89
N LEU A 147 1.71 -5.93 -5.17
CA LEU A 147 2.36 -6.78 -6.16
C LEU A 147 3.82 -7.06 -5.78
N LEU A 148 4.56 -6.03 -5.39
CA LEU A 148 5.96 -6.16 -4.96
C LEU A 148 6.08 -6.98 -3.67
N GLU A 149 5.24 -6.73 -2.67
CA GLU A 149 5.25 -7.50 -1.40
C GLU A 149 5.00 -8.98 -1.62
N HIS A 150 4.05 -9.29 -2.50
CA HIS A 150 3.64 -10.67 -2.74
C HIS A 150 4.64 -11.45 -3.57
N GLN A 151 5.19 -10.83 -4.64
CA GLN A 151 6.01 -11.52 -5.64
C GLN A 151 7.51 -11.45 -5.36
N ALA A 152 7.99 -10.32 -4.83
CA ALA A 152 9.42 -10.04 -4.81
C ALA A 152 10.00 -9.76 -3.41
N GLY A 153 9.16 -9.73 -2.38
CA GLY A 153 9.58 -9.17 -1.10
C GLY A 153 9.94 -7.68 -1.24
N LEU A 154 9.49 -6.88 -0.30
CA LEU A 154 9.65 -5.44 -0.38
C LEU A 154 10.62 -4.98 0.72
N PHE A 155 11.79 -4.48 0.34
CA PHE A 155 12.76 -3.94 1.30
C PHE A 155 12.85 -2.43 1.13
N PRO A 156 12.25 -1.63 2.04
CA PRO A 156 12.33 -0.18 1.95
C PRO A 156 13.78 0.27 2.16
N VAL A 157 14.31 1.06 1.23
CA VAL A 157 15.66 1.65 1.31
C VAL A 157 15.69 2.78 2.34
N ARG A 158 14.52 3.36 2.64
CA ARG A 158 14.35 4.39 3.66
C ARG A 158 13.07 4.14 4.47
N PRO A 159 13.02 4.50 5.76
CA PRO A 159 11.86 4.24 6.64
C PRO A 159 10.53 4.78 6.11
N GLN A 160 10.54 5.93 5.41
CA GLN A 160 9.33 6.56 4.87
C GLN A 160 8.81 5.86 3.59
N GLY A 161 9.51 4.84 3.08
CA GLY A 161 9.17 4.16 1.84
C GLY A 161 9.43 5.00 0.59
N GLY A 162 8.79 4.64 -0.52
CA GLY A 162 8.89 5.33 -1.81
C GLY A 162 10.10 4.90 -2.66
N CYS A 163 11.08 4.20 -2.08
CA CYS A 163 12.18 3.53 -2.77
C CYS A 163 12.39 2.16 -2.13
N TYR A 164 12.47 1.13 -2.95
CA TYR A 164 12.51 -0.25 -2.47
C TYR A 164 13.59 -1.03 -3.22
N LEU A 165 14.31 -1.86 -2.50
CA LEU A 165 15.25 -2.81 -3.08
C LEU A 165 14.48 -4.08 -3.48
N VAL A 166 14.67 -4.52 -4.71
CA VAL A 166 14.17 -5.78 -5.26
C VAL A 166 15.35 -6.58 -5.77
N MET A 167 15.47 -7.84 -5.35
CA MET A 167 16.59 -8.68 -5.69
C MET A 167 16.55 -9.13 -7.15
N LYS A 168 17.70 -9.45 -7.72
CA LYS A 168 17.88 -9.79 -9.15
C LYS A 168 17.02 -10.97 -9.62
N GLU A 169 16.71 -11.90 -8.73
CA GLU A 169 15.88 -13.06 -9.01
C GLU A 169 14.48 -12.68 -9.51
N HIS A 170 14.05 -11.45 -9.20
CA HIS A 170 12.76 -10.90 -9.56
C HIS A 170 12.80 -9.91 -10.76
N SER A 171 13.92 -9.86 -11.51
CA SER A 171 14.06 -8.89 -12.62
C SER A 171 13.01 -9.07 -13.71
N SER A 172 12.61 -10.31 -14.05
CA SER A 172 11.53 -10.58 -15.02
C SER A 172 10.18 -10.06 -14.54
N PHE A 173 9.89 -10.19 -13.24
CA PHE A 173 8.70 -9.61 -12.64
C PHE A 173 8.75 -8.07 -12.70
N LEU A 174 9.90 -7.46 -12.49
CA LEU A 174 10.05 -6.00 -12.64
C LEU A 174 9.82 -5.54 -14.08
N ASP A 175 10.16 -6.35 -15.09
CA ASP A 175 9.87 -6.03 -16.49
C ASP A 175 8.35 -6.03 -16.76
N SER A 176 7.61 -7.00 -16.22
CA SER A 176 6.15 -7.03 -16.24
C SER A 176 5.55 -5.84 -15.53
N LEU A 177 6.07 -5.51 -14.34
CA LEU A 177 5.59 -4.39 -13.53
C LEU A 177 5.85 -3.03 -14.21
N GLU A 178 6.97 -2.87 -14.90
CA GLU A 178 7.29 -1.68 -15.69
C GLU A 178 6.33 -1.52 -16.87
N SER A 179 6.10 -2.63 -17.62
CA SER A 179 5.12 -2.65 -18.71
C SER A 179 3.72 -2.28 -18.23
N PHE A 180 3.26 -2.87 -17.14
CA PHE A 180 1.98 -2.52 -16.50
C PHE A 180 1.93 -1.03 -16.13
N THR A 181 2.94 -0.54 -15.40
CA THR A 181 2.98 0.83 -14.91
C THR A 181 2.93 1.84 -16.05
N LEU A 182 3.62 1.56 -17.14
CA LEU A 182 3.58 2.40 -18.35
C LEU A 182 2.19 2.40 -19.00
N ARG A 183 1.54 1.23 -19.12
CA ARG A 183 0.19 1.10 -19.72
C ARG A 183 -0.86 1.88 -18.96
N VAL A 184 -0.78 1.94 -17.63
CA VAL A 184 -1.73 2.73 -16.82
C VAL A 184 -1.40 4.23 -16.80
N GLY A 185 -0.35 4.67 -17.51
CA GLY A 185 0.07 6.07 -17.59
C GLY A 185 0.95 6.53 -16.42
N GLY A 186 1.54 5.58 -15.68
CA GLY A 186 2.55 5.84 -14.67
C GLY A 186 3.97 5.64 -15.19
N GLN A 187 4.93 5.72 -14.28
CA GLN A 187 6.35 5.48 -14.57
C GLN A 187 6.96 4.67 -13.43
N LEU A 188 7.64 3.56 -13.74
CA LEU A 188 8.51 2.83 -12.84
C LEU A 188 9.96 3.23 -13.11
N LEU A 189 10.65 3.71 -12.08
CA LEU A 189 12.08 4.02 -12.13
C LEU A 189 12.85 2.84 -11.55
N ARG A 190 13.88 2.37 -12.26
CA ARG A 190 14.69 1.22 -11.88
C ARG A 190 16.16 1.60 -11.92
N PHE A 191 16.88 1.37 -10.84
CA PHE A 191 18.29 1.65 -10.70
C PHE A 191 19.04 0.36 -10.35
N PRO A 192 19.87 -0.18 -11.27
CA PRO A 192 20.61 -1.41 -11.03
C PRO A 192 21.63 -1.24 -9.91
N VAL A 193 21.72 -2.22 -9.01
CA VAL A 193 22.70 -2.30 -7.93
C VAL A 193 23.75 -3.35 -8.30
N PRO A 194 24.98 -2.94 -8.70
CA PRO A 194 26.02 -3.88 -9.07
C PRO A 194 26.57 -4.62 -7.85
N SER A 195 26.93 -5.91 -8.03
CA SER A 195 27.66 -6.71 -7.04
C SER A 195 29.18 -6.45 -7.11
N GLY A 196 29.88 -6.88 -6.05
CA GLY A 196 31.34 -6.82 -6.00
C GLY A 196 31.92 -5.47 -5.61
N THR A 197 31.07 -4.53 -5.19
CA THR A 197 31.52 -3.30 -4.53
C THR A 197 31.23 -3.41 -3.04
N LYS A 198 32.26 -3.23 -2.21
CA LYS A 198 32.11 -3.33 -0.74
C LYS A 198 30.95 -2.48 -0.19
N ALA A 199 30.80 -1.26 -0.71
CA ALA A 199 29.72 -0.36 -0.29
C ALA A 199 28.34 -0.84 -0.76
N GLY A 200 28.21 -1.34 -2.01
CA GLY A 200 26.96 -1.86 -2.56
C GLY A 200 26.51 -3.13 -1.82
N ASP A 201 27.41 -4.08 -1.66
CA ASP A 201 27.14 -5.35 -0.96
C ASP A 201 26.70 -5.09 0.49
N GLN A 202 27.41 -4.20 1.21
CA GLN A 202 27.07 -3.83 2.58
C GLN A 202 25.72 -3.11 2.67
N SER A 203 25.42 -2.18 1.74
CA SER A 203 24.16 -1.46 1.72
C SER A 203 22.98 -2.40 1.46
N VAL A 204 23.11 -3.36 0.57
CA VAL A 204 22.08 -4.37 0.30
C VAL A 204 21.84 -5.23 1.54
N LYS A 205 22.89 -5.77 2.15
CA LYS A 205 22.79 -6.56 3.40
C LYS A 205 22.06 -5.78 4.49
N GLN A 206 22.47 -4.55 4.74
CA GLN A 206 21.86 -3.68 5.75
C GLN A 206 20.39 -3.38 5.43
N THR A 207 20.03 -3.13 4.17
CA THR A 207 18.66 -2.86 3.75
C THR A 207 17.77 -4.08 3.96
N ILE A 208 18.22 -5.27 3.60
CA ILE A 208 17.48 -6.52 3.82
C ILE A 208 17.30 -6.79 5.32
N ALA A 209 18.39 -6.75 6.09
CA ALA A 209 18.36 -7.02 7.52
C ALA A 209 17.46 -6.04 8.27
N SER A 210 17.57 -4.73 8.00
CA SER A 210 16.72 -3.71 8.62
C SER A 210 15.26 -3.84 8.22
N GLY A 211 14.97 -4.15 6.95
CA GLY A 211 13.61 -4.36 6.47
C GLY A 211 12.94 -5.57 7.11
N LEU A 212 13.65 -6.69 7.24
CA LEU A 212 13.16 -7.90 7.91
C LEU A 212 12.98 -7.67 9.42
N SER A 213 13.93 -7.00 10.08
CA SER A 213 13.79 -6.63 11.50
C SER A 213 12.56 -5.75 11.74
N ALA A 214 12.34 -4.74 10.89
CA ALA A 214 11.17 -3.86 10.99
C ALA A 214 9.86 -4.65 10.83
N LEU A 215 9.79 -5.55 9.85
CA LEU A 215 8.63 -6.41 9.60
C LEU A 215 8.31 -7.31 10.80
N ILE A 216 9.33 -7.99 11.38
CA ILE A 216 9.15 -8.88 12.53
C ILE A 216 8.71 -8.08 13.76
N ASN A 217 9.29 -6.90 13.98
CA ASN A 217 8.90 -6.02 15.08
C ASN A 217 7.47 -5.49 14.92
N GLU A 218 7.04 -5.15 13.72
CA GLU A 218 5.65 -4.75 13.45
C GLU A 218 4.68 -5.88 13.81
N TYR A 219 4.99 -7.12 13.42
CA TYR A 219 4.18 -8.28 13.77
C TYR A 219 4.17 -8.53 15.29
N SER A 220 5.32 -8.44 15.96
CA SER A 220 5.41 -8.54 17.42
C SER A 220 4.55 -7.49 18.13
N ASN A 221 4.65 -6.23 17.72
CA ASN A 221 3.86 -5.14 18.28
C ASN A 221 2.35 -5.34 18.06
N SER A 222 1.97 -5.90 16.91
CA SER A 222 0.57 -6.26 16.64
C SER A 222 0.07 -7.35 17.60
N ILE A 223 0.89 -8.37 17.87
CA ILE A 223 0.58 -9.46 18.82
C ILE A 223 0.45 -8.93 20.25
N ASP A 224 1.27 -7.97 20.66
CA ASP A 224 1.21 -7.37 22.00
C ASP A 224 -0.15 -6.71 22.28
N ASN A 225 -0.84 -6.23 21.26
CA ASN A 225 -2.17 -5.61 21.35
C ASN A 225 -3.34 -6.62 21.42
N PHE A 226 -3.10 -7.93 21.34
CA PHE A 226 -4.17 -8.94 21.44
C PHE A 226 -4.69 -9.05 22.87
N GLY A 227 -6.02 -9.02 23.00
CA GLY A 227 -6.78 -9.18 24.25
C GLY A 227 -7.78 -10.34 24.17
N SER A 228 -8.57 -10.49 25.22
CA SER A 228 -9.60 -11.55 25.33
C SER A 228 -10.68 -11.49 24.23
N ASP A 229 -10.87 -10.33 23.62
CA ASP A 229 -11.81 -10.07 22.52
C ASP A 229 -11.23 -10.33 21.13
N THR A 230 -9.97 -10.75 21.03
CA THR A 230 -9.30 -11.00 19.76
C THR A 230 -9.91 -12.21 19.04
N LYS A 231 -10.37 -11.98 17.81
CA LYS A 231 -11.01 -13.04 17.00
C LYS A 231 -10.01 -14.14 16.61
N PRO A 232 -10.42 -15.42 16.57
CA PRO A 232 -9.57 -16.53 16.14
C PRO A 232 -8.89 -16.29 14.77
N SER A 233 -9.62 -15.72 13.81
CA SER A 233 -9.08 -15.38 12.49
C SER A 233 -7.95 -14.34 12.52
N THR A 234 -7.89 -13.51 13.55
CA THR A 234 -6.79 -12.55 13.75
C THR A 234 -5.55 -13.27 14.27
N LEU A 235 -5.71 -14.24 15.16
CA LEU A 235 -4.61 -15.07 15.67
C LEU A 235 -4.01 -15.95 14.57
N GLU A 236 -4.86 -16.54 13.71
CA GLU A 236 -4.42 -17.30 12.53
C GLU A 236 -3.60 -16.43 11.57
N LYS A 237 -4.07 -15.22 11.28
CA LYS A 237 -3.32 -14.27 10.45
C LYS A 237 -1.97 -13.90 11.05
N ALA A 238 -1.89 -13.73 12.37
CA ALA A 238 -0.62 -13.43 13.03
C ALA A 238 0.37 -14.62 12.92
N ALA A 239 -0.13 -15.87 13.04
CA ALA A 239 0.70 -17.06 12.82
C ALA A 239 1.20 -17.13 11.37
N ASP A 240 0.35 -16.81 10.40
CA ASP A 240 0.72 -16.75 8.97
C ASP A 240 1.77 -15.65 8.72
N HIS A 241 1.65 -14.50 9.34
CA HIS A 241 2.63 -13.41 9.23
C HIS A 241 4.02 -13.85 9.73
N ILE A 242 4.10 -14.52 10.88
CA ILE A 242 5.36 -15.06 11.41
C ILE A 242 5.94 -16.11 10.44
N ARG A 243 5.10 -16.99 9.88
CA ARG A 243 5.52 -18.00 8.90
C ARG A 243 6.10 -17.34 7.63
N VAL A 244 5.44 -16.31 7.11
CA VAL A 244 5.91 -15.55 5.95
C VAL A 244 7.22 -14.83 6.25
N ALA A 245 7.36 -14.23 7.43
CA ALA A 245 8.61 -13.58 7.83
C ALA A 245 9.76 -14.58 7.92
N ARG A 246 9.51 -15.78 8.50
CA ARG A 246 10.52 -16.86 8.56
C ARG A 246 10.94 -17.33 7.17
N PHE A 247 9.99 -17.53 6.27
CA PHE A 247 10.28 -17.88 4.89
C PHE A 247 11.15 -16.81 4.20
N LYS A 248 10.87 -15.52 4.43
CA LYS A 248 11.68 -14.43 3.89
C LYS A 248 13.11 -14.44 4.46
N VAL A 249 13.28 -14.62 5.78
CA VAL A 249 14.61 -14.73 6.39
C VAL A 249 15.42 -15.88 5.79
N GLU A 250 14.78 -17.03 5.56
CA GLU A 250 15.45 -18.17 4.92
C GLU A 250 15.79 -17.89 3.45
N SER A 251 14.86 -17.32 2.68
CA SER A 251 15.05 -17.01 1.26
C SER A 251 16.20 -16.02 1.02
N TYR A 252 16.45 -15.11 1.96
CA TYR A 252 17.51 -14.11 1.86
C TYR A 252 18.74 -14.42 2.74
N SER A 253 18.81 -15.64 3.27
CA SER A 253 19.89 -16.06 4.18
C SER A 253 21.30 -15.83 3.63
N ALA A 254 21.50 -15.98 2.31
CA ALA A 254 22.78 -15.74 1.65
C ALA A 254 23.27 -14.28 1.74
N TYR A 255 22.35 -13.33 1.97
CA TYR A 255 22.66 -11.90 2.11
C TYR A 255 22.76 -11.45 3.57
N LEU A 256 22.32 -12.26 4.53
CA LEU A 256 22.19 -11.85 5.94
C LEU A 256 23.42 -12.11 6.78
N GLU A 257 24.22 -13.12 6.46
CA GLU A 257 25.43 -13.51 7.20
C GLU A 257 25.23 -13.44 8.74
N ASP A 258 25.97 -12.58 9.43
CA ASP A 258 25.94 -12.42 10.89
C ASP A 258 24.59 -11.86 11.42
N GLU A 259 23.81 -11.16 10.59
CA GLU A 259 22.50 -10.61 11.00
C GLU A 259 21.42 -11.70 11.08
N ARG A 260 21.63 -12.86 10.44
CA ARG A 260 20.65 -13.96 10.45
C ARG A 260 20.29 -14.43 11.86
N SER A 261 21.28 -14.62 12.72
CA SER A 261 21.05 -15.06 14.10
C SER A 261 20.11 -14.11 14.87
N LYS A 262 20.31 -12.80 14.72
CA LYS A 262 19.45 -11.80 15.36
C LYS A 262 18.01 -11.84 14.85
N LEU A 263 17.82 -12.09 13.55
CA LEU A 263 16.49 -12.21 12.96
C LEU A 263 15.78 -13.48 13.40
N ASP A 264 16.52 -14.59 13.52
CA ASP A 264 15.99 -15.85 14.05
C ASP A 264 15.56 -15.69 15.52
N ASP A 265 16.34 -14.98 16.34
CA ASP A 265 15.99 -14.66 17.74
C ASP A 265 14.71 -13.83 17.82
N LEU A 266 14.55 -12.82 16.94
CA LEU A 266 13.32 -12.02 16.86
C LEU A 266 12.10 -12.86 16.46
N LEU A 267 12.25 -13.78 15.51
CA LEU A 267 11.20 -14.70 15.08
C LEU A 267 10.80 -15.68 16.18
N VAL A 268 11.75 -16.18 16.94
CA VAL A 268 11.49 -17.04 18.11
C VAL A 268 10.70 -16.24 19.14
N ALA A 269 11.17 -15.06 19.52
CA ALA A 269 10.48 -14.20 20.49
C ALA A 269 9.04 -13.84 20.05
N ALA A 270 8.83 -13.50 18.78
CA ALA A 270 7.49 -13.23 18.24
C ALA A 270 6.58 -14.47 18.30
N SER A 271 7.13 -15.66 18.01
CA SER A 271 6.39 -16.93 18.06
C SER A 271 5.99 -17.30 19.50
N GLU A 272 6.87 -17.08 20.47
CA GLU A 272 6.61 -17.30 21.89
C GLU A 272 5.53 -16.36 22.41
N ARG A 273 5.62 -15.06 22.11
CA ARG A 273 4.59 -14.08 22.45
C ARG A 273 3.21 -14.47 21.90
N LEU A 274 3.14 -14.92 20.65
CA LEU A 274 1.87 -15.36 20.07
C LEU A 274 1.32 -16.57 20.83
N LYS A 275 2.15 -17.56 21.18
CA LYS A 275 1.72 -18.73 21.96
C LYS A 275 1.20 -18.33 23.34
N GLU A 276 1.88 -17.42 24.04
CA GLU A 276 1.45 -16.91 25.33
C GLU A 276 0.10 -16.21 25.24
N LYS A 277 -0.11 -15.34 24.23
CA LYS A 277 -1.39 -14.66 23.99
C LYS A 277 -2.50 -15.63 23.67
N VAL A 278 -2.28 -16.62 22.80
CA VAL A 278 -3.26 -17.67 22.48
C VAL A 278 -3.63 -18.46 23.71
N SER A 279 -2.64 -18.86 24.54
CA SER A 279 -2.88 -19.59 25.78
C SER A 279 -3.68 -18.75 26.79
N ALA A 280 -3.35 -17.48 26.96
CA ALA A 280 -4.05 -16.57 27.86
C ALA A 280 -5.53 -16.36 27.45
N ILE A 281 -5.79 -16.24 26.14
CA ILE A 281 -7.14 -16.12 25.60
C ILE A 281 -7.93 -17.42 25.80
N ALA A 282 -7.30 -18.59 25.59
CA ALA A 282 -7.95 -19.89 25.77
C ALA A 282 -8.28 -20.24 27.23
N VAL A 283 -7.53 -19.71 28.20
CA VAL A 283 -7.77 -19.92 29.64
C VAL A 283 -8.79 -18.93 30.20
N GLY A 284 -9.01 -17.80 29.54
CA GLY A 284 -9.95 -16.76 29.95
C GLY A 284 -11.39 -16.96 29.43
N VAL A 285 -11.63 -18.07 28.71
CA VAL A 285 -12.92 -18.56 28.27
C VAL A 285 -13.35 -19.71 29.19
#